data_ac83045ae04baa60e3428a034209110e
#
_entry.id   ac83045ae04baa60e3428a034209110e
#
_cell.length_a   1.000
_cell.length_b   1.000
_cell.length_c   1.000
_cell.angle_alpha   90.00
_cell.angle_beta   90.00
_cell.angle_gamma   90.00
#
_symmetry.space_group_name_H-M   'P 1'
#
loop_
_entity.id
_entity.type
_entity.pdbx_description
1 polymer ?
#
loop_
_entity_poly.entity_id
_entity_poly.type
_entity_poly.pdbx_seq_one_letter_code
_entity_poly.pdbx_strand_id
1 'polypeptide(L)'
;IHLPYCEALCTYCGCNKHITKNHLVEIPYVNAVLKEWKMYTDRLPEKPVIREIHLGGGTPTFFAPENLELLVRGLLKDAELAPVRSLSFEAHPASTTTEHLKTLRQLGFNRISIGVQDFDAEVMRVINRFQTVEEVRKVTEEARTLGYESINYDLIYGLPLQTPAHIERNLEQIAQLKPDRIAFYSYAHIPEVKKAQRAYSEKDLPTGMDKLNLYQLGKSGLEKLGYKEIGMDHFALPGDELYRAAKQQKLHRNFMGYTPFHTELCIALGASSISDSWTAYAQNEKTLKEYLRRIREEDLPPIIKTHFLTEEDQTIRRQILDLICHYQAHWLDRRADFTFSLQQAFSKLEQDGLIKIFPYQVKVTARGKSFIRNICRVLDKRMDRDVQERIFSKAV
;
A
#
# COMPACT_ATOMS: atom_id res chain seq x y z
N ILE A 1 -7.30 7.66 -4.64
CA ILE A 1 -7.03 8.58 -5.77
C ILE A 1 -5.56 8.49 -6.10
N HIS A 2 -5.24 8.19 -7.36
CA HIS A 2 -3.86 8.15 -7.83
C HIS A 2 -3.43 9.51 -8.37
N LEU A 3 -2.46 10.14 -7.71
CA LEU A 3 -1.83 11.40 -8.08
C LEU A 3 -0.42 11.12 -8.63
N PRO A 4 -0.22 11.14 -9.97
CA PRO A 4 0.92 10.47 -10.60
C PRO A 4 2.23 11.27 -10.61
N TYR A 5 2.23 12.53 -10.21
CA TYR A 5 3.40 13.39 -10.38
C TYR A 5 4.42 13.25 -9.26
N CYS A 6 5.70 13.31 -9.64
CA CYS A 6 6.85 13.43 -8.75
C CYS A 6 7.88 14.39 -9.38
N GLU A 7 8.63 15.13 -8.59
CA GLU A 7 9.71 16.01 -9.07
C GLU A 7 10.98 15.24 -9.45
N ALA A 8 11.23 14.11 -8.78
CA ALA A 8 12.43 13.30 -8.99
C ALA A 8 12.09 11.82 -9.16
N LEU A 9 12.96 11.12 -9.90
CA LEU A 9 12.86 9.69 -10.14
C LEU A 9 13.66 8.92 -9.08
N CYS A 10 13.00 8.36 -8.08
CA CYS A 10 13.62 7.38 -7.20
C CYS A 10 13.85 6.06 -7.96
N THR A 11 15.09 5.57 -7.96
CA THR A 11 15.49 4.42 -8.79
C THR A 11 14.89 3.10 -8.33
N TYR A 12 14.54 2.96 -7.05
CA TYR A 12 13.88 1.77 -6.50
C TYR A 12 12.39 1.66 -6.83
N CYS A 13 11.74 2.78 -7.19
CA CYS A 13 10.29 2.92 -7.17
C CYS A 13 9.58 2.13 -8.28
N GLY A 14 8.64 1.28 -7.87
CA GLY A 14 7.77 0.47 -8.75
C GLY A 14 6.48 1.15 -9.19
N CYS A 15 6.12 2.32 -8.64
CA CYS A 15 4.84 2.98 -8.91
C CYS A 15 4.70 3.46 -10.37
N ASN A 16 3.45 3.63 -10.80
CA ASN A 16 3.16 4.36 -12.03
C ASN A 16 3.23 5.86 -11.72
N LYS A 17 4.25 6.52 -12.26
CA LYS A 17 4.54 7.93 -11.98
C LYS A 17 4.96 8.68 -13.23
N HIS A 18 4.77 9.99 -13.18
CA HIS A 18 5.22 10.93 -14.20
C HIS A 18 6.13 11.98 -13.58
N ILE A 19 7.38 12.04 -14.03
CA ILE A 19 8.38 12.96 -13.49
C ILE A 19 8.27 14.31 -14.18
N THR A 20 8.03 15.35 -13.39
CA THR A 20 7.95 16.74 -13.88
C THR A 20 8.21 17.73 -12.74
N LYS A 21 8.72 18.92 -13.08
CA LYS A 21 8.77 20.08 -12.20
C LYS A 21 7.78 21.17 -12.62
N ASN A 22 6.95 20.87 -13.62
CA ASN A 22 5.97 21.81 -14.14
C ASN A 22 4.64 21.65 -13.38
N HIS A 23 4.36 22.55 -12.45
CA HIS A 23 3.14 22.57 -11.64
C HIS A 23 1.87 22.97 -12.42
N LEU A 24 2.00 23.50 -13.64
CA LEU A 24 0.84 23.79 -14.51
C LEU A 24 0.05 22.53 -14.90
N VAL A 25 0.60 21.35 -14.69
CA VAL A 25 -0.07 20.05 -14.93
C VAL A 25 -1.13 19.71 -13.88
N GLU A 26 -1.10 20.36 -12.72
CA GLU A 26 -1.95 19.99 -11.57
C GLU A 26 -3.44 20.24 -11.83
N ILE A 27 -3.82 21.45 -12.19
CA ILE A 27 -5.22 21.82 -12.43
C ILE A 27 -5.87 20.98 -13.54
N PRO A 28 -5.24 20.79 -14.72
CA PRO A 28 -5.78 19.89 -15.74
C PRO A 28 -6.02 18.47 -15.22
N TYR A 29 -5.12 17.96 -14.37
CA TYR A 29 -5.26 16.62 -13.80
C TYR A 29 -6.37 16.56 -12.74
N VAL A 30 -6.44 17.52 -11.83
CA VAL A 30 -7.51 17.62 -10.82
C VAL A 30 -8.87 17.65 -11.51
N ASN A 31 -9.03 18.50 -12.54
CA ASN A 31 -10.27 18.58 -13.29
C ASN A 31 -10.64 17.26 -13.99
N ALA A 32 -9.64 16.54 -14.50
CA ALA A 32 -9.86 15.23 -15.09
C ALA A 32 -10.35 14.20 -14.05
N VAL A 33 -9.74 14.15 -12.87
CA VAL A 33 -10.17 13.28 -11.78
C VAL A 33 -11.59 13.62 -11.30
N LEU A 34 -11.92 14.90 -11.20
CA LEU A 34 -13.28 15.34 -10.83
C LEU A 34 -14.31 14.99 -11.90
N LYS A 35 -13.96 15.10 -13.20
CA LYS A 35 -14.85 14.66 -14.29
C LYS A 35 -15.03 13.13 -14.24
N GLU A 36 -13.96 12.37 -13.98
CA GLU A 36 -14.05 10.93 -13.78
C GLU A 36 -14.97 10.56 -12.60
N TRP A 37 -14.81 11.25 -11.46
CA TRP A 37 -15.68 11.08 -10.30
C TRP A 37 -17.16 11.29 -10.66
N LYS A 38 -17.45 12.35 -11.40
CA LYS A 38 -18.80 12.66 -11.87
C LYS A 38 -19.37 11.54 -12.74
N MET A 39 -18.55 10.90 -13.60
CA MET A 39 -19.00 9.76 -14.41
C MET A 39 -19.45 8.58 -13.56
N TYR A 40 -18.84 8.37 -12.37
CA TYR A 40 -19.29 7.34 -11.43
C TYR A 40 -20.54 7.78 -10.67
N THR A 41 -20.54 8.97 -10.09
CA THR A 41 -21.67 9.43 -9.25
C THR A 41 -22.97 9.58 -10.03
N ASP A 42 -22.92 9.96 -11.31
CA ASP A 42 -24.10 10.03 -12.18
C ASP A 42 -24.74 8.65 -12.48
N ARG A 43 -24.04 7.57 -12.19
CA ARG A 43 -24.50 6.19 -12.39
C ARG A 43 -24.88 5.49 -11.09
N LEU A 44 -24.58 6.08 -9.95
CA LEU A 44 -25.01 5.55 -8.67
C LEU A 44 -26.48 5.90 -8.43
N PRO A 45 -27.25 4.99 -7.81
CA PRO A 45 -28.66 5.24 -7.53
C PRO A 45 -28.88 6.33 -6.47
N GLU A 46 -27.90 6.52 -5.60
CA GLU A 46 -27.91 7.45 -4.48
C GLU A 46 -26.57 8.15 -4.35
N LYS A 47 -26.55 9.27 -3.61
CA LYS A 47 -25.32 9.97 -3.26
C LYS A 47 -24.44 9.07 -2.38
N PRO A 48 -23.19 8.78 -2.79
CA PRO A 48 -22.36 7.85 -2.05
C PRO A 48 -21.92 8.42 -0.69
N VAL A 49 -21.85 7.54 0.31
CA VAL A 49 -21.29 7.83 1.63
C VAL A 49 -19.86 7.26 1.70
N ILE A 50 -18.88 8.15 1.74
CA ILE A 50 -17.46 7.81 1.72
C ILE A 50 -16.96 7.56 3.14
N ARG A 51 -16.39 6.39 3.36
CA ARG A 51 -15.75 6.00 4.62
C ARG A 51 -14.25 6.23 4.61
N GLU A 52 -13.60 6.04 3.47
CA GLU A 52 -12.16 6.19 3.33
C GLU A 52 -11.83 7.02 2.08
N ILE A 53 -10.88 7.94 2.22
CA ILE A 53 -10.19 8.60 1.11
C ILE A 53 -8.71 8.37 1.29
N HIS A 54 -8.05 7.91 0.23
CA HIS A 54 -6.60 7.81 0.19
C HIS A 54 -6.06 8.55 -1.03
N LEU A 55 -5.14 9.49 -0.80
CA LEU A 55 -4.37 10.14 -1.85
C LEU A 55 -2.98 9.50 -1.91
N GLY A 56 -2.65 8.89 -3.03
CA GLY A 56 -1.39 8.17 -3.19
C GLY A 56 -0.92 8.12 -4.64
N GLY A 57 0.15 7.35 -4.90
CA GLY A 57 0.62 7.03 -6.25
C GLY A 57 2.01 7.52 -6.59
N GLY A 58 2.17 8.75 -7.04
CA GLY A 58 3.44 9.45 -7.21
C GLY A 58 3.85 10.12 -5.90
N THR A 59 3.56 11.41 -5.80
CA THR A 59 3.75 12.22 -4.60
C THR A 59 2.55 13.16 -4.44
N PRO A 60 1.57 12.87 -3.60
CA PRO A 60 0.42 13.76 -3.41
C PRO A 60 0.82 15.19 -3.03
N THR A 61 1.87 15.36 -2.23
CA THR A 61 2.40 16.66 -1.83
C THR A 61 3.26 17.36 -2.91
N PHE A 62 3.24 16.85 -4.14
CA PHE A 62 3.62 17.59 -5.35
C PHE A 62 2.57 18.64 -5.70
N PHE A 63 1.29 18.34 -5.48
CA PHE A 63 0.19 19.23 -5.75
C PHE A 63 0.12 20.33 -4.70
N ALA A 64 -0.03 21.57 -5.12
CA ALA A 64 -0.21 22.70 -4.20
C ALA A 64 -1.40 22.46 -3.26
N PRO A 65 -1.34 22.96 -2.01
CA PRO A 65 -2.41 22.79 -1.03
C PRO A 65 -3.79 23.19 -1.56
N GLU A 66 -3.88 24.27 -2.33
CA GLU A 66 -5.13 24.80 -2.92
C GLU A 66 -5.71 23.82 -3.96
N ASN A 67 -4.84 23.12 -4.70
CA ASN A 67 -5.24 22.16 -5.71
C ASN A 67 -5.72 20.85 -5.06
N LEU A 68 -5.14 20.45 -3.93
CA LEU A 68 -5.63 19.35 -3.11
C LEU A 68 -6.99 19.70 -2.47
N GLU A 69 -7.15 20.94 -2.01
CA GLU A 69 -8.42 21.43 -1.51
C GLU A 69 -9.50 21.41 -2.59
N LEU A 70 -9.20 21.92 -3.79
CA LEU A 70 -10.10 21.88 -4.94
C LEU A 70 -10.53 20.43 -5.25
N LEU A 71 -9.58 19.49 -5.27
CA LEU A 71 -9.86 18.08 -5.52
C LEU A 71 -10.83 17.51 -4.47
N VAL A 72 -10.48 17.63 -3.19
CA VAL A 72 -11.26 17.01 -2.11
C VAL A 72 -12.65 17.65 -1.99
N ARG A 73 -12.74 18.98 -2.04
CA ARG A 73 -14.04 19.66 -2.03
C ARG A 73 -14.88 19.31 -3.27
N GLY A 74 -14.24 19.16 -4.43
CA GLY A 74 -14.91 18.72 -5.66
C GLY A 74 -15.52 17.33 -5.52
N LEU A 75 -14.82 16.38 -4.91
CA LEU A 75 -15.35 15.04 -4.62
C LEU A 75 -16.56 15.11 -3.67
N LEU A 76 -16.47 15.92 -2.62
CA LEU A 76 -17.49 16.03 -1.59
C LEU A 76 -18.76 16.80 -2.02
N LYS A 77 -18.77 17.44 -3.19
CA LYS A 77 -20.02 18.00 -3.77
C LYS A 77 -21.03 16.89 -4.08
N ASP A 78 -20.53 15.76 -4.59
CA ASP A 78 -21.33 14.64 -5.06
C ASP A 78 -21.28 13.42 -4.10
N ALA A 79 -20.75 13.59 -2.88
CA ALA A 79 -20.65 12.55 -1.86
C ALA A 79 -20.80 13.12 -0.45
N GLU A 80 -21.07 12.25 0.53
CA GLU A 80 -21.07 12.56 1.95
C GLU A 80 -19.97 11.78 2.67
N LEU A 81 -19.43 12.33 3.74
CA LEU A 81 -18.49 11.60 4.58
C LEU A 81 -19.23 10.80 5.67
N ALA A 82 -18.85 9.55 5.86
CA ALA A 82 -19.34 8.76 6.97
C ALA A 82 -18.93 9.40 8.32
N PRO A 83 -19.75 9.27 9.39
CA PRO A 83 -19.38 9.78 10.72
C PRO A 83 -18.08 9.18 11.25
N VAL A 84 -17.89 7.86 11.09
CA VAL A 84 -16.64 7.16 11.38
C VAL A 84 -15.92 6.91 10.07
N ARG A 85 -14.77 7.54 9.91
CA ARG A 85 -14.03 7.58 8.63
C ARG A 85 -12.53 7.66 8.83
N SER A 86 -11.77 7.35 7.80
CA SER A 86 -10.32 7.48 7.75
C SER A 86 -9.90 8.12 6.43
N LEU A 87 -9.33 9.30 6.50
CA LEU A 87 -8.80 10.04 5.36
C LEU A 87 -7.29 10.10 5.47
N SER A 88 -6.58 9.62 4.45
CA SER A 88 -5.12 9.49 4.48
C SER A 88 -4.47 9.95 3.18
N PHE A 89 -3.21 10.35 3.27
CA PHE A 89 -2.39 10.68 2.11
C PHE A 89 -0.94 10.27 2.30
N GLU A 90 -0.27 10.02 1.16
CA GLU A 90 1.17 9.79 1.10
C GLU A 90 1.90 11.13 1.00
N ALA A 91 3.02 11.26 1.71
CA ALA A 91 3.82 12.46 1.81
C ALA A 91 5.30 12.20 1.53
N HIS A 92 5.93 13.07 0.76
CA HIS A 92 7.39 13.12 0.65
C HIS A 92 7.92 14.19 1.61
N PRO A 93 8.84 13.88 2.55
CA PRO A 93 9.28 14.84 3.56
C PRO A 93 9.73 16.19 3.00
N ALA A 94 10.56 16.18 1.94
CA ALA A 94 11.10 17.40 1.37
C ALA A 94 10.09 18.28 0.62
N SER A 95 8.96 17.72 0.14
CA SER A 95 7.91 18.49 -0.58
C SER A 95 6.69 18.81 0.28
N THR A 96 6.60 18.24 1.49
CA THR A 96 5.46 18.47 2.38
C THR A 96 5.65 19.74 3.20
N THR A 97 4.80 20.72 2.98
CA THR A 97 4.83 21.98 3.72
C THR A 97 3.81 21.98 4.86
N THR A 98 3.98 22.91 5.81
CA THR A 98 3.01 23.16 6.89
C THR A 98 1.61 23.45 6.33
N GLU A 99 1.53 24.13 5.18
CA GLU A 99 0.25 24.46 4.56
C GLU A 99 -0.44 23.22 3.97
N HIS A 100 0.30 22.26 3.39
CA HIS A 100 -0.26 20.95 3.01
C HIS A 100 -0.92 20.27 4.21
N LEU A 101 -0.21 20.21 5.34
CA LEU A 101 -0.72 19.57 6.54
C LEU A 101 -1.96 20.25 7.09
N LYS A 102 -1.97 21.60 7.16
CA LYS A 102 -3.12 22.38 7.63
C LYS A 102 -4.34 22.18 6.74
N THR A 103 -4.17 22.36 5.43
CA THR A 103 -5.25 22.24 4.44
C THR A 103 -5.88 20.85 4.48
N LEU A 104 -5.07 19.80 4.43
CA LEU A 104 -5.60 18.44 4.47
C LEU A 104 -6.24 18.12 5.83
N ARG A 105 -5.69 18.62 6.94
CA ARG A 105 -6.30 18.44 8.26
C ARG A 105 -7.67 19.11 8.36
N GLN A 106 -7.82 20.33 7.83
CA GLN A 106 -9.09 21.06 7.77
C GLN A 106 -10.14 20.34 6.90
N LEU A 107 -9.69 19.61 5.88
CA LEU A 107 -10.56 18.77 5.04
C LEU A 107 -10.91 17.42 5.70
N GLY A 108 -10.43 17.18 6.91
CA GLY A 108 -10.74 15.98 7.69
C GLY A 108 -9.76 14.84 7.54
N PHE A 109 -8.62 15.02 6.87
CA PHE A 109 -7.56 14.02 6.85
C PHE A 109 -6.99 13.85 8.26
N ASN A 110 -6.94 12.61 8.71
CA ASN A 110 -6.50 12.27 10.06
C ASN A 110 -5.28 11.34 10.08
N ARG A 111 -4.82 10.89 8.89
CA ARG A 111 -3.65 10.02 8.77
C ARG A 111 -2.71 10.50 7.67
N ILE A 112 -1.41 10.32 7.92
CA ILE A 112 -0.34 10.60 6.95
C ILE A 112 0.61 9.40 6.85
N SER A 113 1.02 9.06 5.61
CA SER A 113 2.11 8.12 5.36
C SER A 113 3.33 8.86 4.82
N ILE A 114 4.40 8.88 5.57
CA ILE A 114 5.64 9.58 5.22
C ILE A 114 6.60 8.57 4.59
N GLY A 115 6.94 8.79 3.33
CA GLY A 115 7.90 7.96 2.62
C GLY A 115 9.33 8.24 3.08
N VAL A 116 9.77 7.59 4.15
CA VAL A 116 11.13 7.73 4.70
C VAL A 116 12.13 6.88 3.93
N GLN A 117 11.83 5.62 3.70
CA GLN A 117 12.60 4.58 3.02
C GLN A 117 13.84 4.13 3.81
N ASP A 118 14.76 5.02 4.09
CA ASP A 118 15.94 4.87 4.94
C ASP A 118 16.32 6.24 5.52
N PHE A 119 17.11 6.27 6.60
CA PHE A 119 17.66 7.50 7.18
C PHE A 119 19.13 7.73 6.82
N ASP A 120 19.79 6.76 6.20
CA ASP A 120 21.19 6.87 5.82
C ASP A 120 21.36 7.63 4.51
N ALA A 121 22.22 8.65 4.51
CA ALA A 121 22.43 9.54 3.36
C ALA A 121 23.07 8.82 2.16
N GLU A 122 23.90 7.81 2.37
CA GLU A 122 24.52 7.06 1.29
C GLU A 122 23.51 6.13 0.60
N VAL A 123 22.73 5.39 1.37
CA VAL A 123 21.62 4.57 0.86
C VAL A 123 20.65 5.44 0.08
N MET A 124 20.26 6.60 0.62
CA MET A 124 19.34 7.53 -0.02
C MET A 124 19.89 8.09 -1.33
N ARG A 125 21.17 8.44 -1.38
CA ARG A 125 21.84 8.92 -2.58
C ARG A 125 21.85 7.88 -3.71
N VAL A 126 22.10 6.61 -3.38
CA VAL A 126 22.14 5.52 -4.37
C VAL A 126 20.75 5.28 -4.99
N ILE A 127 19.69 5.41 -4.21
CA ILE A 127 18.32 5.27 -4.72
C ILE A 127 17.75 6.57 -5.32
N ASN A 128 18.61 7.59 -5.51
CA ASN A 128 18.25 8.92 -6.06
C ASN A 128 17.09 9.57 -5.32
N ARG A 129 17.15 9.54 -3.99
CA ARG A 129 16.14 10.16 -3.12
C ARG A 129 16.81 11.13 -2.16
N PHE A 130 16.37 12.37 -2.19
CA PHE A 130 16.97 13.46 -1.43
C PHE A 130 15.99 13.94 -0.37
N GLN A 131 16.30 13.64 0.88
CA GLN A 131 15.61 14.13 2.07
C GLN A 131 16.53 13.96 3.27
N THR A 132 16.30 14.78 4.28
CA THR A 132 17.07 14.79 5.54
C THR A 132 16.23 14.22 6.69
N VAL A 133 16.92 13.77 7.75
CA VAL A 133 16.26 13.38 9.01
C VAL A 133 15.44 14.55 9.57
N GLU A 134 15.93 15.77 9.42
CA GLU A 134 15.29 16.99 9.93
C GLU A 134 13.98 17.31 9.20
N GLU A 135 13.91 17.09 7.90
CA GLU A 135 12.65 17.20 7.13
C GLU A 135 11.63 16.18 7.59
N VAL A 136 12.05 14.91 7.83
CA VAL A 136 11.16 13.89 8.40
C VAL A 136 10.66 14.29 9.78
N ARG A 137 11.57 14.76 10.67
CA ARG A 137 11.24 15.24 12.00
C ARG A 137 10.21 16.38 11.95
N LYS A 138 10.51 17.41 11.16
CA LYS A 138 9.63 18.57 10.98
C LYS A 138 8.21 18.16 10.60
N VAL A 139 8.06 17.38 9.52
CA VAL A 139 6.74 16.91 9.05
C VAL A 139 6.02 16.11 10.13
N THR A 140 6.74 15.25 10.85
CA THR A 140 6.19 14.43 11.93
C THR A 140 5.67 15.28 13.09
N GLU A 141 6.46 16.24 13.56
CA GLU A 141 6.12 17.10 14.69
C GLU A 141 4.97 18.06 14.34
N GLU A 142 5.00 18.64 13.13
CA GLU A 142 3.91 19.47 12.63
C GLU A 142 2.60 18.69 12.48
N ALA A 143 2.66 17.47 11.92
CA ALA A 143 1.48 16.62 11.81
C ALA A 143 0.87 16.31 13.18
N ARG A 144 1.68 16.01 14.19
CA ARG A 144 1.21 15.82 15.58
C ARG A 144 0.59 17.05 16.17
N THR A 145 1.26 18.21 16.02
CA THR A 145 0.76 19.49 16.51
C THR A 145 -0.60 19.85 15.91
N LEU A 146 -0.81 19.50 14.64
CA LEU A 146 -2.08 19.71 13.94
C LEU A 146 -3.15 18.65 14.28
N GLY A 147 -2.82 17.63 15.08
CA GLY A 147 -3.75 16.61 15.54
C GLY A 147 -4.00 15.48 14.54
N TYR A 148 -3.03 15.12 13.72
CA TYR A 148 -3.09 13.86 12.97
C TYR A 148 -3.05 12.68 13.95
N GLU A 149 -3.97 11.75 13.77
CA GLU A 149 -4.24 10.64 14.69
C GLU A 149 -3.29 9.46 14.49
N SER A 150 -2.75 9.31 13.27
CA SER A 150 -1.81 8.23 12.95
C SER A 150 -0.80 8.67 11.89
N ILE A 151 0.47 8.53 12.23
CA ILE A 151 1.61 8.82 11.36
C ILE A 151 2.29 7.50 11.03
N ASN A 152 2.34 7.15 9.73
CA ASN A 152 3.04 5.98 9.25
C ASN A 152 4.37 6.37 8.62
N TYR A 153 5.42 5.54 8.83
CA TYR A 153 6.66 5.60 8.08
C TYR A 153 6.74 4.42 7.12
N ASP A 154 6.97 4.71 5.84
CA ASP A 154 7.35 3.69 4.87
C ASP A 154 8.87 3.54 4.91
N LEU A 155 9.34 2.35 5.25
CA LEU A 155 10.74 1.95 5.31
C LEU A 155 10.98 0.76 4.40
N ILE A 156 12.17 0.67 3.83
CA ILE A 156 12.51 -0.42 2.92
C ILE A 156 13.78 -1.12 3.42
N TYR A 157 13.72 -2.44 3.53
CA TYR A 157 14.91 -3.25 3.75
C TYR A 157 15.35 -3.95 2.45
N GLY A 158 16.64 -4.19 2.34
CA GLY A 158 17.25 -4.79 1.16
C GLY A 158 17.52 -3.79 0.04
N LEU A 159 17.58 -2.50 0.33
CA LEU A 159 18.03 -1.46 -0.60
C LEU A 159 19.52 -1.65 -0.96
N PRO A 160 19.99 -1.09 -2.11
CA PRO A 160 21.41 -1.13 -2.46
C PRO A 160 22.28 -0.57 -1.32
N LEU A 161 23.40 -1.23 -1.06
CA LEU A 161 24.39 -0.91 -0.02
C LEU A 161 23.88 -0.97 1.42
N GLN A 162 22.65 -1.34 1.65
CA GLN A 162 22.08 -1.41 2.99
C GLN A 162 22.70 -2.57 3.81
N THR A 163 23.12 -2.27 5.03
CA THR A 163 23.77 -3.18 5.97
C THR A 163 23.02 -3.24 7.31
N PRO A 164 23.33 -4.20 8.20
CA PRO A 164 22.75 -4.22 9.55
C PRO A 164 22.90 -2.90 10.31
N ALA A 165 24.04 -2.22 10.20
CA ALA A 165 24.25 -0.93 10.86
C ALA A 165 23.28 0.18 10.37
N HIS A 166 22.83 0.12 9.09
CA HIS A 166 21.82 1.05 8.59
C HIS A 166 20.45 0.76 9.24
N ILE A 167 20.07 -0.50 9.39
CA ILE A 167 18.83 -0.88 10.09
C ILE A 167 18.88 -0.42 11.57
N GLU A 168 20.00 -0.58 12.26
CA GLU A 168 20.18 -0.09 13.64
C GLU A 168 19.99 1.42 13.74
N ARG A 169 20.63 2.19 12.84
CA ARG A 169 20.42 3.65 12.78
C ARG A 169 18.98 4.04 12.47
N ASN A 170 18.32 3.31 11.57
CA ASN A 170 16.89 3.52 11.31
C ASN A 170 16.04 3.30 12.56
N LEU A 171 16.34 2.26 13.34
CA LEU A 171 15.66 1.99 14.62
C LEU A 171 15.90 3.08 15.67
N GLU A 172 17.11 3.66 15.75
CA GLU A 172 17.42 4.81 16.61
C GLU A 172 16.57 6.04 16.26
N GLN A 173 16.42 6.34 14.96
CA GLN A 173 15.55 7.44 14.52
C GLN A 173 14.07 7.17 14.82
N ILE A 174 13.61 5.93 14.61
CA ILE A 174 12.25 5.52 14.96
C ILE A 174 12.01 5.68 16.47
N ALA A 175 12.97 5.31 17.32
CA ALA A 175 12.85 5.47 18.77
C ALA A 175 12.68 6.93 19.21
N GLN A 176 13.30 7.88 18.49
CA GLN A 176 13.17 9.31 18.73
C GLN A 176 11.86 9.90 18.19
N LEU A 177 11.51 9.58 16.93
CA LEU A 177 10.39 10.16 16.20
C LEU A 177 9.05 9.50 16.50
N LYS A 178 9.08 8.23 16.93
CA LYS A 178 7.93 7.42 17.39
C LYS A 178 6.70 7.50 16.46
N PRO A 179 6.80 7.16 15.18
CA PRO A 179 5.60 7.08 14.34
C PRO A 179 4.60 6.06 14.93
N ASP A 180 3.32 6.20 14.62
CA ASP A 180 2.29 5.30 15.14
C ASP A 180 2.28 3.95 14.41
N ARG A 181 2.67 3.98 13.13
CA ARG A 181 2.78 2.81 12.24
C ARG A 181 4.09 2.80 11.49
N ILE A 182 4.48 1.61 11.08
CA ILE A 182 5.62 1.38 10.20
C ILE A 182 5.23 0.33 9.16
N ALA A 183 5.43 0.68 7.89
CA ALA A 183 5.43 -0.27 6.79
C ALA A 183 6.88 -0.57 6.43
N PHE A 184 7.34 -1.79 6.73
CA PHE A 184 8.73 -2.22 6.56
C PHE A 184 8.83 -3.15 5.36
N TYR A 185 8.92 -2.56 4.15
CA TYR A 185 8.81 -3.28 2.89
C TYR A 185 10.13 -3.94 2.46
N SER A 186 10.01 -5.12 1.84
CA SER A 186 11.12 -5.74 1.11
C SER A 186 11.35 -5.03 -0.22
N TYR A 187 12.58 -4.62 -0.51
CA TYR A 187 12.94 -4.13 -1.82
C TYR A 187 12.76 -5.24 -2.89
N ALA A 188 12.09 -4.91 -3.99
CA ALA A 188 11.88 -5.78 -5.12
C ALA A 188 12.73 -5.33 -6.32
N HIS A 189 13.75 -6.10 -6.69
CA HIS A 189 14.61 -5.82 -7.84
C HIS A 189 14.05 -6.49 -9.09
N ILE A 190 13.58 -5.67 -10.04
CA ILE A 190 12.97 -6.11 -11.30
C ILE A 190 13.40 -5.19 -12.46
N PRO A 191 14.70 -5.09 -12.77
CA PRO A 191 15.25 -4.14 -13.73
C PRO A 191 14.77 -4.37 -15.17
N GLU A 192 14.25 -5.55 -15.47
CA GLU A 192 13.64 -5.87 -16.78
C GLU A 192 12.37 -5.05 -16.98
N VAL A 193 11.58 -4.86 -15.92
CA VAL A 193 10.32 -4.10 -15.93
C VAL A 193 10.54 -2.63 -15.58
N LYS A 194 11.38 -2.37 -14.57
CA LYS A 194 11.62 -1.04 -14.02
C LYS A 194 13.04 -0.57 -14.37
N LYS A 195 13.16 0.02 -15.55
CA LYS A 195 14.47 0.45 -16.13
C LYS A 195 15.29 1.34 -15.19
N ALA A 196 14.65 2.13 -14.30
CA ALA A 196 15.34 2.97 -13.32
C ALA A 196 16.19 2.14 -12.33
N GLN A 197 15.80 0.90 -12.05
CA GLN A 197 16.54 -0.01 -11.17
C GLN A 197 17.86 -0.52 -11.77
N ARG A 198 18.16 -0.21 -13.04
CA ARG A 198 19.46 -0.47 -13.68
C ARG A 198 20.57 0.50 -13.24
N ALA A 199 20.26 1.47 -12.37
CA ALA A 199 21.22 2.38 -11.77
C ALA A 199 22.21 1.68 -10.82
N TYR A 200 21.92 0.47 -10.39
CA TYR A 200 22.78 -0.41 -9.59
C TYR A 200 22.58 -1.87 -10.03
N SER A 201 23.46 -2.73 -9.59
CA SER A 201 23.51 -4.14 -9.98
C SER A 201 23.10 -5.06 -8.83
N GLU A 202 22.89 -6.34 -9.11
CA GLU A 202 22.64 -7.35 -8.08
C GLU A 202 23.78 -7.47 -7.05
N LYS A 203 25.02 -7.05 -7.41
CA LYS A 203 26.18 -7.06 -6.50
C LYS A 203 26.08 -6.01 -5.39
N ASP A 204 25.29 -4.97 -5.62
CA ASP A 204 25.07 -3.87 -4.68
C ASP A 204 23.94 -4.19 -3.69
N LEU A 205 23.23 -5.32 -3.88
CA LEU A 205 22.06 -5.70 -3.11
C LEU A 205 22.40 -6.78 -2.07
N PRO A 206 21.86 -6.71 -0.85
CA PRO A 206 21.90 -7.83 0.07
C PRO A 206 21.06 -8.98 -0.48
N THR A 207 21.60 -10.19 -0.43
CA THR A 207 20.99 -11.38 -1.04
C THR A 207 20.63 -12.45 -0.02
N GLY A 208 19.63 -13.26 -0.33
CA GLY A 208 19.32 -14.47 0.42
C GLY A 208 19.27 -14.24 1.94
N MET A 209 20.20 -14.87 2.64
CA MET A 209 20.29 -14.81 4.10
C MET A 209 20.57 -13.40 4.64
N ASP A 210 21.35 -12.59 3.92
CA ASP A 210 21.64 -11.21 4.38
C ASP A 210 20.38 -10.37 4.42
N LYS A 211 19.56 -10.47 3.36
CA LYS A 211 18.29 -9.77 3.30
C LYS A 211 17.31 -10.23 4.38
N LEU A 212 17.26 -11.55 4.65
CA LEU A 212 16.46 -12.10 5.74
C LEU A 212 16.96 -11.59 7.10
N ASN A 213 18.27 -11.50 7.30
CA ASN A 213 18.88 -10.98 8.53
C ASN A 213 18.50 -9.52 8.74
N LEU A 214 18.50 -8.66 7.69
CA LEU A 214 18.04 -7.27 7.78
C LEU A 214 16.57 -7.18 8.23
N TYR A 215 15.71 -8.03 7.66
CA TYR A 215 14.31 -8.11 8.08
C TYR A 215 14.17 -8.50 9.56
N GLN A 216 14.84 -9.57 9.97
CA GLN A 216 14.76 -10.07 11.35
C GLN A 216 15.30 -9.05 12.36
N LEU A 217 16.41 -8.37 12.03
CA LEU A 217 16.97 -7.30 12.85
C LEU A 217 15.96 -6.15 12.99
N GLY A 218 15.41 -5.67 11.88
CA GLY A 218 14.41 -4.62 11.88
C GLY A 218 13.17 -5.00 12.68
N LYS A 219 12.59 -6.18 12.41
CA LYS A 219 11.42 -6.71 13.15
C LYS A 219 11.69 -6.79 14.66
N SER A 220 12.78 -7.42 15.06
CA SER A 220 13.17 -7.58 16.47
C SER A 220 13.39 -6.23 17.15
N GLY A 221 14.02 -5.26 16.44
CA GLY A 221 14.20 -3.90 16.92
C GLY A 221 12.87 -3.16 17.10
N LEU A 222 11.98 -3.24 16.15
CA LEU A 222 10.63 -2.65 16.24
C LEU A 222 9.82 -3.25 17.38
N GLU A 223 9.88 -4.56 17.59
CA GLU A 223 9.21 -5.23 18.71
C GLU A 223 9.76 -4.74 20.08
N LYS A 224 11.08 -4.53 20.20
CA LYS A 224 11.72 -3.94 21.41
C LYS A 224 11.28 -2.49 21.65
N LEU A 225 11.02 -1.73 20.59
CA LEU A 225 10.48 -0.37 20.67
C LEU A 225 8.96 -0.34 20.96
N GLY A 226 8.33 -1.48 21.15
CA GLY A 226 6.92 -1.59 21.53
C GLY A 226 5.94 -1.78 20.37
N TYR A 227 6.41 -1.75 19.12
CA TYR A 227 5.55 -2.03 17.97
C TYR A 227 5.12 -3.49 17.94
N LYS A 228 3.94 -3.72 17.39
CA LYS A 228 3.37 -5.07 17.21
C LYS A 228 3.14 -5.31 15.72
N GLU A 229 3.52 -6.50 15.27
CA GLU A 229 3.24 -6.95 13.91
C GLU A 229 1.72 -7.02 13.69
N ILE A 230 1.24 -6.34 12.68
CA ILE A 230 -0.17 -6.33 12.28
C ILE A 230 -0.42 -7.41 11.24
N GLY A 231 0.39 -7.41 10.20
CA GLY A 231 0.34 -8.36 9.12
C GLY A 231 1.42 -8.05 8.08
N MET A 232 1.93 -9.09 7.42
CA MET A 232 3.01 -9.00 6.45
C MET A 232 4.15 -8.08 6.93
N ASP A 233 4.29 -6.91 6.32
CA ASP A 233 5.39 -5.97 6.54
C ASP A 233 4.96 -4.77 7.42
N HIS A 234 3.81 -4.84 8.10
CA HIS A 234 3.22 -3.72 8.84
C HIS A 234 3.30 -3.91 10.35
N PHE A 235 3.68 -2.84 11.02
CA PHE A 235 3.80 -2.75 12.47
C PHE A 235 3.04 -1.52 12.99
N ALA A 236 2.47 -1.60 14.18
CA ALA A 236 1.79 -0.48 14.81
C ALA A 236 1.99 -0.50 16.33
N LEU A 237 1.93 0.69 16.94
CA LEU A 237 1.87 0.83 18.39
C LEU A 237 0.50 0.36 18.91
N PRO A 238 0.42 -0.13 20.17
CA PRO A 238 -0.84 -0.62 20.74
C PRO A 238 -1.97 0.43 20.80
N GLY A 239 -1.64 1.71 20.81
CA GLY A 239 -2.59 2.82 20.77
C GLY A 239 -3.23 3.09 19.39
N ASP A 240 -2.67 2.55 18.31
CA ASP A 240 -3.16 2.76 16.96
C ASP A 240 -4.42 1.92 16.66
N GLU A 241 -5.33 2.49 15.84
CA GLU A 241 -6.59 1.79 15.48
C GLU A 241 -6.36 0.50 14.71
N LEU A 242 -5.28 0.43 13.91
CA LEU A 242 -4.96 -0.75 13.12
C LEU A 242 -4.60 -1.94 14.01
N TYR A 243 -3.83 -1.70 15.09
CA TYR A 243 -3.55 -2.73 16.09
C TYR A 243 -4.82 -3.18 16.81
N ARG A 244 -5.69 -2.22 17.19
CA ARG A 244 -6.97 -2.55 17.84
C ARG A 244 -7.85 -3.39 16.92
N ALA A 245 -7.94 -3.04 15.63
CA ALA A 245 -8.66 -3.81 14.63
C ALA A 245 -8.11 -5.24 14.47
N ALA A 246 -6.78 -5.38 14.43
CA ALA A 246 -6.12 -6.70 14.36
C ALA A 246 -6.46 -7.56 15.59
N LYS A 247 -6.42 -6.98 16.79
CA LYS A 247 -6.79 -7.68 18.04
C LYS A 247 -8.25 -8.08 18.09
N GLN A 248 -9.15 -7.29 17.50
CA GLN A 248 -10.60 -7.56 17.45
C GLN A 248 -10.98 -8.43 16.26
N GLN A 249 -10.02 -8.90 15.46
CA GLN A 249 -10.28 -9.67 14.23
C GLN A 249 -11.17 -8.92 13.22
N LYS A 250 -11.03 -7.59 13.18
CA LYS A 250 -11.72 -6.67 12.26
C LYS A 250 -10.81 -6.11 11.18
N LEU A 251 -9.55 -6.56 11.16
CA LEU A 251 -8.59 -6.10 10.17
C LEU A 251 -9.05 -6.52 8.79
N HIS A 252 -9.01 -5.60 7.86
CA HIS A 252 -9.23 -5.84 6.44
C HIS A 252 -8.02 -5.37 5.62
N ARG A 253 -7.92 -5.82 4.37
CA ARG A 253 -6.90 -5.38 3.43
C ARG A 253 -7.51 -5.17 2.05
N ASN A 254 -7.24 -4.01 1.47
CA ASN A 254 -7.56 -3.66 0.10
C ASN A 254 -6.28 -3.32 -0.70
N PHE A 255 -6.41 -2.73 -1.88
CA PHE A 255 -5.26 -2.33 -2.71
C PHE A 255 -4.38 -1.24 -2.07
N MET A 256 -4.90 -0.46 -1.14
CA MET A 256 -4.16 0.60 -0.45
C MET A 256 -3.42 0.11 0.80
N GLY A 257 -3.70 -1.11 1.25
CA GLY A 257 -3.08 -1.69 2.45
C GLY A 257 -4.08 -2.17 3.49
N TYR A 258 -3.61 -2.27 4.75
CA TYR A 258 -4.45 -2.65 5.88
C TYR A 258 -5.33 -1.50 6.34
N THR A 259 -6.59 -1.83 6.65
CA THR A 259 -7.60 -0.90 7.15
C THR A 259 -8.45 -1.57 8.25
N PRO A 260 -8.97 -0.80 9.23
CA PRO A 260 -9.95 -1.31 10.20
C PRO A 260 -11.35 -1.44 9.60
N PHE A 261 -11.55 -1.01 8.36
CA PHE A 261 -12.87 -0.99 7.72
C PHE A 261 -12.99 -2.04 6.64
N HIS A 262 -14.12 -2.73 6.63
CA HIS A 262 -14.55 -3.54 5.50
C HIS A 262 -15.53 -2.72 4.67
N THR A 263 -15.18 -2.48 3.41
CA THR A 263 -16.03 -1.82 2.42
C THR A 263 -16.12 -2.69 1.17
N GLU A 264 -17.32 -2.81 0.60
CA GLU A 264 -17.56 -3.65 -0.57
C GLU A 264 -17.20 -2.95 -1.88
N LEU A 265 -17.15 -1.62 -1.87
CA LEU A 265 -16.84 -0.83 -3.05
C LEU A 265 -15.68 0.12 -2.77
N CYS A 266 -14.65 0.02 -3.58
CA CYS A 266 -13.54 0.96 -3.66
C CYS A 266 -13.49 1.53 -5.08
N ILE A 267 -13.92 2.77 -5.27
CA ILE A 267 -13.77 3.49 -6.54
C ILE A 267 -12.40 4.14 -6.55
N ALA A 268 -11.58 3.74 -7.50
CA ALA A 268 -10.23 4.26 -7.68
C ALA A 268 -10.18 5.21 -8.88
N LEU A 269 -9.75 6.44 -8.63
CA LEU A 269 -9.70 7.53 -9.60
C LEU A 269 -8.26 7.84 -10.02
N GLY A 270 -8.11 8.29 -11.26
CA GLY A 270 -6.82 8.69 -11.81
C GLY A 270 -6.18 7.60 -12.69
N ALA A 271 -5.09 7.97 -13.37
CA ALA A 271 -4.38 7.07 -14.29
C ALA A 271 -3.88 5.81 -13.55
N SER A 272 -4.02 4.65 -14.17
CA SER A 272 -3.61 3.32 -13.68
C SER A 272 -4.32 2.80 -12.43
N SER A 273 -5.21 3.53 -11.82
CA SER A 273 -5.91 3.12 -10.61
C SER A 273 -6.77 1.86 -10.83
N ILE A 274 -6.99 1.10 -9.75
CA ILE A 274 -7.76 -0.15 -9.79
C ILE A 274 -8.92 -0.05 -8.80
N SER A 275 -10.13 -0.07 -9.34
CA SER A 275 -11.37 -0.16 -8.57
C SER A 275 -11.69 -1.61 -8.21
N ASP A 276 -12.35 -1.78 -7.08
CA ASP A 276 -12.73 -3.07 -6.52
C ASP A 276 -14.17 -2.99 -6.00
N SER A 277 -15.03 -3.82 -6.54
CA SER A 277 -16.45 -3.93 -6.15
C SER A 277 -16.77 -5.26 -5.47
N TRP A 278 -15.81 -5.93 -4.88
CA TRP A 278 -15.89 -7.28 -4.33
C TRP A 278 -16.13 -8.37 -5.38
N THR A 279 -16.96 -8.14 -6.37
CA THR A 279 -17.29 -9.10 -7.45
C THR A 279 -16.53 -8.81 -8.74
N ALA A 280 -15.85 -7.68 -8.84
CA ALA A 280 -15.10 -7.30 -10.03
C ALA A 280 -13.96 -6.34 -9.71
N TYR A 281 -12.93 -6.39 -10.54
CA TYR A 281 -11.87 -5.40 -10.62
C TYR A 281 -11.97 -4.62 -11.92
N ALA A 282 -11.67 -3.33 -11.86
CA ALA A 282 -11.59 -2.48 -13.04
C ALA A 282 -10.33 -1.61 -12.98
N GLN A 283 -9.51 -1.64 -14.04
CA GLN A 283 -8.29 -0.86 -14.13
C GLN A 283 -8.43 0.25 -15.14
N ASN A 284 -8.09 1.46 -14.72
CA ASN A 284 -8.01 2.64 -15.57
C ASN A 284 -6.82 2.60 -16.53
N GLU A 285 -6.92 3.41 -17.59
CA GLU A 285 -5.81 3.68 -18.52
C GLU A 285 -4.52 4.01 -17.75
N LYS A 286 -3.42 3.37 -18.18
CA LYS A 286 -2.15 3.42 -17.45
C LYS A 286 -1.30 4.64 -17.81
N THR A 287 -1.40 5.09 -19.06
CA THR A 287 -0.60 6.21 -19.52
C THR A 287 -1.34 7.52 -19.25
N LEU A 288 -0.64 8.47 -18.65
CA LEU A 288 -1.21 9.76 -18.29
C LEU A 288 -1.83 10.50 -19.50
N LYS A 289 -1.11 10.49 -20.64
CA LYS A 289 -1.57 11.15 -21.88
C LYS A 289 -2.91 10.58 -22.33
N GLU A 290 -3.03 9.26 -22.38
CA GLU A 290 -4.23 8.58 -22.89
C GLU A 290 -5.38 8.67 -21.86
N TYR A 291 -5.07 8.62 -20.55
CA TYR A 291 -6.05 8.87 -19.49
C TYR A 291 -6.69 10.25 -19.66
N LEU A 292 -5.89 11.31 -19.80
CA LEU A 292 -6.39 12.67 -19.98
C LEU A 292 -7.18 12.83 -21.29
N ARG A 293 -6.74 12.19 -22.38
CA ARG A 293 -7.49 12.18 -23.64
C ARG A 293 -8.87 11.55 -23.47
N ARG A 294 -8.93 10.35 -22.89
CA ARG A 294 -10.18 9.62 -22.69
C ARG A 294 -11.15 10.39 -21.81
N ILE A 295 -10.68 10.93 -20.68
CA ILE A 295 -11.52 11.77 -19.82
C ILE A 295 -12.08 13.00 -20.54
N ARG A 296 -11.31 13.61 -21.45
CA ARG A 296 -11.77 14.77 -22.21
C ARG A 296 -12.81 14.40 -23.26
N GLU A 297 -12.57 13.30 -23.99
CA GLU A 297 -13.29 12.95 -25.23
C GLU A 297 -14.41 11.91 -25.01
N GLU A 298 -14.36 11.13 -23.94
CA GLU A 298 -15.33 10.07 -23.66
C GLU A 298 -16.22 10.43 -22.45
N ASP A 299 -17.46 9.94 -22.45
CA ASP A 299 -18.44 10.11 -21.36
C ASP A 299 -18.52 8.88 -20.44
N LEU A 300 -17.50 8.01 -20.48
CA LEU A 300 -17.37 6.81 -19.69
C LEU A 300 -16.06 6.84 -18.88
N PRO A 301 -16.01 6.20 -17.71
CA PRO A 301 -14.77 6.02 -16.97
C PRO A 301 -13.68 5.39 -17.87
N PRO A 302 -12.41 5.80 -17.73
CA PRO A 302 -11.32 5.43 -18.63
C PRO A 302 -10.81 3.99 -18.39
N ILE A 303 -11.71 3.06 -18.17
CA ILE A 303 -11.42 1.66 -17.87
C ILE A 303 -10.89 0.96 -19.13
N ILE A 304 -9.75 0.27 -19.00
CA ILE A 304 -9.13 -0.52 -20.09
C ILE A 304 -9.16 -2.01 -19.83
N LYS A 305 -9.34 -2.41 -18.58
CA LYS A 305 -9.37 -3.83 -18.20
C LYS A 305 -10.35 -4.05 -17.07
N THR A 306 -11.17 -5.08 -17.20
CA THR A 306 -12.07 -5.56 -16.15
C THR A 306 -11.83 -7.04 -15.91
N HIS A 307 -12.10 -7.47 -14.69
CA HIS A 307 -12.08 -8.87 -14.32
C HIS A 307 -13.26 -9.15 -13.38
N PHE A 308 -14.21 -9.94 -13.83
CA PHE A 308 -15.33 -10.40 -13.01
C PHE A 308 -14.92 -11.65 -12.25
N LEU A 309 -15.19 -11.67 -10.97
CA LEU A 309 -14.86 -12.78 -10.07
C LEU A 309 -15.98 -13.81 -10.08
N THR A 310 -15.65 -15.07 -10.33
CA THR A 310 -16.55 -16.20 -10.13
C THR A 310 -16.79 -16.41 -8.63
N GLU A 311 -17.77 -17.23 -8.26
CA GLU A 311 -18.00 -17.63 -6.86
C GLU A 311 -16.76 -18.31 -6.24
N GLU A 312 -16.03 -19.10 -7.04
CA GLU A 312 -14.77 -19.71 -6.63
C GLU A 312 -13.71 -18.63 -6.36
N ASP A 313 -13.53 -17.65 -7.25
CA ASP A 313 -12.60 -16.53 -7.06
C ASP A 313 -12.93 -15.73 -5.78
N GLN A 314 -14.22 -15.48 -5.53
CA GLN A 314 -14.65 -14.76 -4.31
C GLN A 314 -14.38 -15.58 -3.04
N THR A 315 -14.54 -16.90 -3.10
CA THR A 315 -14.22 -17.81 -1.99
C THR A 315 -12.72 -17.82 -1.71
N ILE A 316 -11.89 -17.96 -2.74
CA ILE A 316 -10.42 -17.91 -2.63
C ILE A 316 -9.99 -16.54 -2.10
N ARG A 317 -10.56 -15.46 -2.60
CA ARG A 317 -10.30 -14.10 -2.14
C ARG A 317 -10.55 -13.95 -0.62
N ARG A 318 -11.69 -14.44 -0.12
CA ARG A 318 -11.99 -14.42 1.33
C ARG A 318 -10.94 -15.19 2.12
N GLN A 319 -10.58 -16.40 1.69
CA GLN A 319 -9.57 -17.23 2.35
C GLN A 319 -8.19 -16.56 2.38
N ILE A 320 -7.78 -15.93 1.27
CA ILE A 320 -6.52 -15.16 1.22
C ILE A 320 -6.58 -13.96 2.18
N LEU A 321 -7.68 -13.23 2.21
CA LEU A 321 -7.86 -12.11 3.15
C LEU A 321 -7.84 -12.56 4.60
N ASP A 322 -8.49 -13.69 4.93
CA ASP A 322 -8.48 -14.27 6.27
C ASP A 322 -7.06 -14.68 6.70
N LEU A 323 -6.28 -15.29 5.80
CA LEU A 323 -4.88 -15.62 6.07
C LEU A 323 -4.02 -14.39 6.30
N ILE A 324 -4.16 -13.37 5.45
CA ILE A 324 -3.35 -12.15 5.52
C ILE A 324 -3.73 -11.29 6.73
N CYS A 325 -5.02 -11.21 7.08
CA CYS A 325 -5.51 -10.34 8.14
C CYS A 325 -5.58 -11.03 9.50
N HIS A 326 -5.85 -12.35 9.53
CA HIS A 326 -6.16 -13.09 10.76
C HIS A 326 -5.26 -14.28 11.02
N TYR A 327 -4.32 -14.60 10.09
CA TYR A 327 -3.43 -15.76 10.16
C TYR A 327 -4.14 -17.10 10.26
N GLN A 328 -5.38 -17.17 9.81
CA GLN A 328 -6.17 -18.37 9.75
C GLN A 328 -7.19 -18.26 8.62
N ALA A 329 -7.57 -19.37 8.01
CA ALA A 329 -8.68 -19.43 7.06
C ALA A 329 -9.55 -20.65 7.37
N HIS A 330 -10.85 -20.48 7.11
CA HIS A 330 -11.85 -21.52 7.27
C HIS A 330 -12.48 -21.86 5.92
N TRP A 331 -12.79 -23.12 5.69
CA TRP A 331 -13.58 -23.54 4.57
C TRP A 331 -14.91 -24.13 5.05
N LEU A 332 -15.97 -23.46 4.67
CA LEU A 332 -17.33 -23.88 4.99
C LEU A 332 -17.92 -24.77 3.89
N ASP A 333 -17.36 -24.74 2.70
CA ASP A 333 -17.83 -25.51 1.57
C ASP A 333 -17.40 -26.98 1.69
N ARG A 334 -18.38 -27.87 1.81
CA ARG A 334 -18.18 -29.33 1.94
C ARG A 334 -17.93 -30.02 0.60
N ARG A 335 -17.56 -29.32 -0.46
CA ARG A 335 -17.17 -29.94 -1.71
C ARG A 335 -15.86 -30.72 -1.46
N ALA A 336 -15.99 -32.04 -1.39
CA ALA A 336 -14.90 -32.95 -1.04
C ALA A 336 -13.65 -32.71 -1.89
N ASP A 337 -13.82 -32.41 -3.16
CA ASP A 337 -12.73 -32.20 -4.11
C ASP A 337 -11.88 -30.95 -3.79
N PHE A 338 -12.52 -29.87 -3.36
CA PHE A 338 -11.80 -28.64 -2.99
C PHE A 338 -11.02 -28.82 -1.69
N THR A 339 -11.63 -29.44 -0.69
CA THR A 339 -11.00 -29.70 0.61
C THR A 339 -9.80 -30.65 0.47
N PHE A 340 -9.92 -31.69 -0.33
CA PHE A 340 -8.83 -32.64 -0.57
C PHE A 340 -7.66 -31.99 -1.31
N SER A 341 -7.94 -31.26 -2.39
CA SER A 341 -6.93 -30.56 -3.17
C SER A 341 -6.16 -29.53 -2.33
N LEU A 342 -6.85 -28.75 -1.49
CA LEU A 342 -6.21 -27.79 -0.60
C LEU A 342 -5.38 -28.44 0.48
N GLN A 343 -5.86 -29.51 1.11
CA GLN A 343 -5.09 -30.25 2.11
C GLN A 343 -3.80 -30.80 1.50
N GLN A 344 -3.85 -31.35 0.30
CA GLN A 344 -2.66 -31.84 -0.39
C GLN A 344 -1.69 -30.71 -0.71
N ALA A 345 -2.19 -29.57 -1.21
CA ALA A 345 -1.37 -28.40 -1.53
C ALA A 345 -0.70 -27.77 -0.28
N PHE A 346 -1.38 -27.81 0.85
CA PHE A 346 -0.83 -27.32 2.12
C PHE A 346 0.09 -28.30 2.84
N SER A 347 0.09 -29.61 2.50
CA SER A 347 0.85 -30.64 3.23
C SER A 347 2.35 -30.30 3.34
N LYS A 348 2.95 -29.78 2.28
CA LYS A 348 4.36 -29.38 2.29
C LYS A 348 4.62 -28.21 3.25
N LEU A 349 3.74 -27.22 3.28
CA LEU A 349 3.87 -26.07 4.20
C LEU A 349 3.71 -26.49 5.66
N GLU A 350 2.90 -27.51 5.94
CA GLU A 350 2.76 -28.07 7.28
C GLU A 350 4.01 -28.85 7.70
N GLN A 351 4.60 -29.66 6.79
CA GLN A 351 5.88 -30.35 7.01
C GLN A 351 7.01 -29.34 7.31
N ASP A 352 7.01 -28.19 6.62
CA ASP A 352 7.96 -27.10 6.86
C ASP A 352 7.68 -26.33 8.17
N GLY A 353 6.60 -26.66 8.89
CA GLY A 353 6.18 -26.03 10.15
C GLY A 353 5.63 -24.61 9.99
N LEU A 354 5.18 -24.23 8.80
CA LEU A 354 4.67 -22.88 8.51
C LEU A 354 3.19 -22.74 8.84
N ILE A 355 2.43 -23.82 8.77
CA ILE A 355 0.99 -23.87 9.06
C ILE A 355 0.67 -25.09 9.92
N LYS A 356 -0.56 -25.12 10.45
CA LYS A 356 -1.21 -26.30 11.04
C LYS A 356 -2.55 -26.51 10.34
N ILE A 357 -2.79 -27.72 9.86
CA ILE A 357 -4.01 -28.09 9.15
C ILE A 357 -4.99 -28.76 10.13
N PHE A 358 -6.24 -28.35 10.06
CA PHE A 358 -7.37 -28.93 10.78
C PHE A 358 -8.46 -29.32 9.77
N PRO A 359 -9.46 -30.12 10.10
CA PRO A 359 -10.46 -30.60 9.14
C PRO A 359 -11.15 -29.50 8.30
N TYR A 360 -11.36 -28.32 8.88
CA TYR A 360 -12.04 -27.19 8.22
C TYR A 360 -11.33 -25.87 8.40
N GLN A 361 -10.06 -25.88 8.78
CA GLN A 361 -9.30 -24.67 9.08
C GLN A 361 -7.80 -24.90 8.81
N VAL A 362 -7.14 -23.84 8.38
CA VAL A 362 -5.69 -23.72 8.46
C VAL A 362 -5.31 -22.57 9.38
N LYS A 363 -4.27 -22.75 10.19
CA LYS A 363 -3.67 -21.71 11.03
C LYS A 363 -2.21 -21.53 10.69
N VAL A 364 -1.79 -20.29 10.53
CA VAL A 364 -0.40 -19.91 10.31
C VAL A 364 0.35 -19.95 11.63
N THR A 365 1.52 -20.57 11.66
CA THR A 365 2.39 -20.63 12.86
C THR A 365 3.14 -19.31 13.05
N ALA A 366 3.81 -19.12 14.19
CA ALA A 366 4.68 -17.97 14.40
C ALA A 366 5.78 -17.88 13.32
N ARG A 367 6.38 -19.01 12.93
CA ARG A 367 7.35 -19.10 11.83
C ARG A 367 6.72 -18.79 10.48
N GLY A 368 5.49 -19.23 10.24
CA GLY A 368 4.77 -19.05 8.98
C GLY A 368 4.38 -17.62 8.67
N LYS A 369 4.29 -16.74 9.68
CA LYS A 369 3.92 -15.33 9.46
C LYS A 369 4.82 -14.63 8.46
N SER A 370 6.13 -14.82 8.55
CA SER A 370 7.10 -14.26 7.60
C SER A 370 6.95 -14.80 6.16
N PHE A 371 6.26 -15.93 6.00
CA PHE A 371 6.02 -16.61 4.72
C PHE A 371 4.55 -16.53 4.28
N ILE A 372 3.77 -15.61 4.83
CA ILE A 372 2.33 -15.51 4.57
C ILE A 372 1.99 -15.41 3.08
N ARG A 373 2.81 -14.70 2.29
CA ARG A 373 2.64 -14.60 0.83
C ARG A 373 2.79 -15.95 0.13
N ASN A 374 3.76 -16.78 0.56
CA ASN A 374 3.95 -18.12 0.04
C ASN A 374 2.78 -19.03 0.40
N ILE A 375 2.24 -18.89 1.63
CA ILE A 375 1.07 -19.63 2.09
C ILE A 375 -0.16 -19.24 1.26
N CYS A 376 -0.41 -17.96 1.05
CA CYS A 376 -1.53 -17.48 0.24
C CYS A 376 -1.43 -17.92 -1.23
N ARG A 377 -0.21 -18.02 -1.77
CA ARG A 377 0.01 -18.46 -3.15
C ARG A 377 -0.57 -19.84 -3.44
N VAL A 378 -0.58 -20.73 -2.46
CA VAL A 378 -1.14 -22.09 -2.61
C VAL A 378 -2.64 -22.06 -2.96
N LEU A 379 -3.35 -21.01 -2.55
CA LEU A 379 -4.76 -20.80 -2.88
C LEU A 379 -4.96 -20.20 -4.29
N ASP A 380 -3.96 -19.54 -4.84
CA ASP A 380 -4.09 -18.81 -6.11
C ASP A 380 -3.84 -19.74 -7.31
N LYS A 381 -4.90 -20.42 -7.74
CA LYS A 381 -4.88 -21.32 -8.91
C LYS A 381 -4.54 -20.60 -10.23
N ARG A 382 -4.66 -19.26 -10.29
CA ARG A 382 -4.39 -18.49 -11.50
C ARG A 382 -2.90 -18.24 -11.69
N MET A 383 -2.13 -18.15 -10.60
CA MET A 383 -0.67 -17.99 -10.67
C MET A 383 0.05 -19.19 -11.31
N ASP A 384 -0.54 -20.38 -11.29
CA ASP A 384 0.09 -21.57 -11.87
C ASP A 384 -0.12 -21.67 -13.38
N ARG A 385 -1.09 -20.94 -13.95
CA ARG A 385 -1.39 -20.94 -15.40
C ARG A 385 -0.43 -20.07 -16.22
N ASP A 386 0.18 -19.04 -15.60
CA ASP A 386 1.04 -18.05 -16.29
C ASP A 386 2.54 -18.27 -15.98
N VAL A 387 3.00 -19.52 -15.95
CA VAL A 387 4.39 -19.89 -15.57
C VAL A 387 5.46 -19.34 -16.53
N GLN A 388 5.09 -18.91 -17.76
CA GLN A 388 6.05 -18.50 -18.79
C GLN A 388 6.47 -17.01 -18.73
N GLU A 389 5.75 -16.14 -18.03
CA GLU A 389 6.08 -14.71 -17.90
C GLU A 389 6.07 -14.22 -16.44
N ARG A 390 6.88 -14.82 -15.60
CA ARG A 390 6.94 -14.43 -14.18
C ARG A 390 7.75 -13.17 -13.97
N ILE A 391 7.07 -12.04 -13.84
CA ILE A 391 7.62 -10.77 -13.39
C ILE A 391 7.19 -10.54 -11.93
N PHE A 392 7.62 -11.41 -11.02
CA PHE A 392 7.39 -11.23 -9.59
C PHE A 392 8.74 -11.18 -8.85
N SER A 393 8.85 -10.24 -7.91
CA SER A 393 9.99 -10.24 -6.99
C SER A 393 10.08 -11.58 -6.28
N LYS A 394 11.28 -12.13 -6.16
CA LYS A 394 11.51 -13.28 -5.29
C LYS A 394 11.08 -12.86 -3.88
N ALA A 395 10.06 -13.55 -3.32
CA ALA A 395 9.86 -13.52 -1.88
C ALA A 395 11.16 -14.05 -1.26
N VAL A 396 11.58 -13.50 -0.14
CA VAL A 396 12.85 -13.82 0.54
C VAL A 396 13.18 -15.29 0.47
#